data_602d4ae1ff28093791beaa6cd7701848
#
_entry.id   602d4ae1ff28093791beaa6cd7701848
#
_cell.length_a   1.000
_cell.length_b   1.000
_cell.length_c   1.000
_cell.angle_alpha   90.00
_cell.angle_beta   90.00
_cell.angle_gamma   90.00
#
_symmetry.space_group_name_H-M   'P 1'
#
loop_
_entity.id
_entity.type
_entity.pdbx_description
1 polymer ?
#
loop_
_entity_poly.entity_id
_entity_poly.type
_entity_poly.pdbx_seq_one_letter_code
_entity_poly.pdbx_strand_id
1 'polypeptide(L)'
;MHPQSPAARRPFITWAAPLLTWLAACAVACLVVGCNTGGDVAPIAYTCGTSDPSVAVAGDPTNGCADLDALYLPPEPTLPATPTDPTCVLQATHQTTDSNWLPDETTLDTSTINTALAKCPVVKLVTNGDNNAFVSGPISMGGVTLWIDAGVTLYASRDPSLYSTQPAGTPSDCGQPGVNDSAACKNFITVNSGASPAIVGDGIIDGQGGEPLIGHDYSWWQLSSALAMIDGSIGNPTLINLSSGVTGFLMYRITLHNSPKFHVKITSTPAGGVTAACTKGNGFIVWGVTILTPSRWLNSQGLLMSPHLSRNTDGIDPGETSFASCGVLAHNTISTGDDHIAIKGGHGVSNIYVAHNHFGTGHGMSIGSETYGGVNGLTVCDLTIDADSRPVGQGASPGDFNGIRVKSDASRGGLVDNVVFRNVCMRDVNNAILISTAYNPLFSGTLIPNFKSLSFRNIHDVTCLGAQAGVVTLNGYSVLYPAGPITLDNVIVDNIGPTGVEAEFSNIVTGPGPVNFSGTIAGQDVTVTQLPVDNSVAPINCVFPTLPAPQPPAGWLR
;
A
#
# COMPACT_ATOMS: atom_id res chain seq x y z
N MET A 1 -43.73 -33.27 -28.53
CA MET A 1 -42.89 -34.09 -29.41
C MET A 1 -42.02 -33.16 -30.22
N HIS A 2 -40.80 -32.94 -29.81
CA HIS A 2 -39.73 -32.32 -30.60
C HIS A 2 -38.44 -33.08 -30.31
N PRO A 3 -37.66 -33.44 -31.32
CA PRO A 3 -36.53 -34.34 -31.15
C PRO A 3 -35.29 -33.61 -30.63
N GLN A 4 -34.58 -34.29 -29.73
CA GLN A 4 -33.26 -33.92 -29.21
C GLN A 4 -32.18 -34.15 -30.28
N SER A 5 -31.29 -33.16 -30.44
CA SER A 5 -30.09 -33.27 -31.26
C SER A 5 -28.90 -33.73 -30.37
N PRO A 6 -27.99 -34.59 -30.88
CA PRO A 6 -26.97 -35.22 -30.07
C PRO A 6 -25.74 -34.31 -29.90
N ALA A 7 -25.19 -34.34 -28.65
CA ALA A 7 -23.98 -33.66 -28.26
C ALA A 7 -22.75 -34.26 -28.96
N ALA A 8 -22.00 -33.42 -29.68
CA ALA A 8 -20.70 -33.77 -30.26
C ALA A 8 -19.61 -33.81 -29.16
N ARG A 9 -19.06 -34.99 -28.94
CA ARG A 9 -17.83 -35.19 -28.13
C ARG A 9 -16.61 -34.66 -28.89
N ARG A 10 -15.87 -33.74 -28.30
CA ARG A 10 -14.51 -33.36 -28.77
C ARG A 10 -13.46 -34.29 -28.14
N PRO A 11 -12.42 -34.69 -28.89
CA PRO A 11 -11.40 -35.59 -28.40
C PRO A 11 -10.40 -34.88 -27.48
N PHE A 12 -10.01 -35.57 -26.40
CA PHE A 12 -8.88 -35.20 -25.55
C PHE A 12 -7.58 -35.29 -26.35
N ILE A 13 -6.87 -34.19 -26.48
CA ILE A 13 -5.49 -34.15 -26.96
C ILE A 13 -4.58 -34.27 -25.73
N THR A 14 -3.97 -35.41 -25.57
CA THR A 14 -2.90 -35.64 -24.63
C THR A 14 -1.62 -35.00 -25.14
N TRP A 15 -1.15 -33.98 -24.47
CA TRP A 15 0.20 -33.46 -24.69
C TRP A 15 1.17 -34.16 -23.73
N ALA A 16 1.92 -35.12 -24.26
CA ALA A 16 3.12 -35.62 -23.62
C ALA A 16 4.27 -34.62 -23.91
N ALA A 17 4.74 -33.93 -22.90
CA ALA A 17 5.92 -33.09 -22.98
C ALA A 17 7.20 -33.93 -22.89
N PRO A 18 8.23 -33.67 -23.68
CA PRO A 18 9.55 -34.24 -23.41
C PRO A 18 10.29 -33.37 -22.39
N LEU A 19 10.34 -33.85 -21.15
CA LEU A 19 11.27 -33.41 -20.11
C LEU A 19 12.60 -34.12 -20.37
N LEU A 20 13.48 -33.56 -21.19
CA LEU A 20 14.90 -34.00 -21.30
C LEU A 20 15.62 -33.19 -22.38
N THR A 21 16.01 -31.92 -22.10
CA THR A 21 17.07 -31.21 -22.83
C THR A 21 17.51 -29.87 -22.21
N TRP A 22 17.29 -29.63 -20.91
CA TRP A 22 17.75 -28.36 -20.27
C TRP A 22 18.80 -28.56 -19.15
N LEU A 23 19.44 -29.73 -19.07
CA LEU A 23 20.50 -30.01 -18.08
C LEU A 23 21.93 -29.97 -18.64
N ALA A 24 22.12 -29.54 -19.88
CA ALA A 24 23.45 -29.49 -20.50
C ALA A 24 24.02 -28.08 -20.78
N ALA A 25 23.31 -27.01 -20.42
CA ALA A 25 23.78 -25.63 -20.69
C ALA A 25 24.33 -24.87 -19.45
N CYS A 26 24.22 -25.42 -18.24
CA CYS A 26 24.76 -24.79 -17.03
C CYS A 26 26.15 -25.27 -16.59
N ALA A 27 26.79 -26.19 -17.33
CA ALA A 27 28.09 -26.78 -16.93
C ALA A 27 29.33 -26.17 -17.62
N VAL A 28 29.20 -25.15 -18.45
CA VAL A 28 30.35 -24.56 -19.20
C VAL A 28 30.69 -23.12 -18.78
N ALA A 29 29.95 -22.52 -17.87
CA ALA A 29 30.23 -21.13 -17.39
C ALA A 29 31.06 -21.07 -16.09
N CYS A 30 31.49 -22.20 -15.49
CA CYS A 30 32.26 -22.23 -14.23
C CYS A 30 33.75 -22.48 -14.38
N LEU A 31 34.37 -22.22 -15.54
CA LEU A 31 35.78 -22.59 -15.75
C LEU A 31 36.69 -21.43 -16.16
N VAL A 32 36.39 -20.17 -15.86
CA VAL A 32 37.33 -19.05 -15.98
C VAL A 32 37.10 -17.97 -14.91
N VAL A 33 36.83 -18.29 -13.66
CA VAL A 33 37.18 -17.38 -12.54
C VAL A 33 37.54 -18.23 -11.35
N GLY A 34 38.81 -18.15 -10.92
CA GLY A 34 39.34 -18.93 -9.83
C GLY A 34 38.57 -18.75 -8.55
N CYS A 35 38.23 -19.87 -7.88
CA CYS A 35 37.78 -19.89 -6.52
C CYS A 35 38.90 -19.35 -5.62
N ASN A 36 38.77 -18.10 -5.21
CA ASN A 36 39.60 -17.56 -4.12
C ASN A 36 38.81 -17.72 -2.82
N THR A 37 39.34 -18.56 -1.95
CA THR A 37 38.82 -18.83 -0.62
C THR A 37 39.07 -17.63 0.29
N GLY A 38 38.03 -17.08 0.89
CA GLY A 38 38.10 -16.26 2.10
C GLY A 38 38.42 -14.77 1.84
N GLY A 39 37.40 -14.02 1.53
CA GLY A 39 37.40 -12.57 1.60
C GLY A 39 35.94 -12.11 1.70
N ASP A 40 35.61 -11.35 2.73
CA ASP A 40 34.34 -10.68 2.88
C ASP A 40 33.99 -9.93 1.59
N VAL A 41 33.06 -10.48 0.80
CA VAL A 41 32.48 -9.73 -0.29
C VAL A 41 31.52 -8.74 0.38
N ALA A 42 31.99 -7.52 0.58
CA ALA A 42 31.11 -6.41 0.95
C ALA A 42 29.94 -6.38 -0.07
N PRO A 43 28.70 -6.22 0.37
CA PRO A 43 27.60 -6.08 -0.54
C PRO A 43 27.92 -4.93 -1.50
N ILE A 44 27.82 -5.19 -2.80
CA ILE A 44 27.96 -4.14 -3.81
C ILE A 44 26.78 -3.21 -3.58
N ALA A 45 27.04 -2.10 -2.89
CA ALA A 45 26.09 -1.01 -2.79
C ALA A 45 25.95 -0.44 -4.22
N TYR A 46 24.86 -0.74 -4.89
CA TYR A 46 24.47 -0.07 -6.12
C TYR A 46 24.12 1.37 -5.77
N THR A 47 25.08 2.27 -5.92
CA THR A 47 24.84 3.72 -5.79
C THR A 47 24.27 4.26 -7.09
N CYS A 48 23.00 3.99 -7.30
CA CYS A 48 22.21 4.66 -8.30
C CYS A 48 21.34 5.70 -7.55
N GLY A 49 21.66 6.96 -7.71
CA GLY A 49 21.20 8.03 -6.82
C GLY A 49 22.13 8.12 -5.59
N THR A 50 22.71 9.27 -5.36
CA THR A 50 23.67 9.47 -4.27
C THR A 50 23.01 9.29 -2.91
N SER A 51 23.44 8.29 -2.15
CA SER A 51 23.17 8.16 -0.72
C SER A 51 24.14 9.03 0.12
N ASP A 52 24.58 10.17 -0.39
CA ASP A 52 25.43 11.07 0.37
C ASP A 52 24.54 12.08 1.13
N PRO A 53 24.34 11.88 2.44
CA PRO A 53 23.55 12.82 3.26
C PRO A 53 24.23 14.19 3.39
N SER A 54 25.46 14.35 2.90
CA SER A 54 26.20 15.62 2.92
C SER A 54 25.99 16.44 1.64
N VAL A 55 25.47 15.86 0.57
CA VAL A 55 25.04 16.62 -0.60
C VAL A 55 23.68 17.22 -0.26
N ALA A 56 23.70 18.49 0.13
CA ALA A 56 22.49 19.27 0.25
C ALA A 56 21.67 19.06 -1.03
N VAL A 57 20.53 18.41 -0.88
CA VAL A 57 19.61 18.06 -1.96
C VAL A 57 19.30 19.35 -2.68
N ALA A 58 19.75 19.51 -3.93
CA ALA A 58 19.32 20.62 -4.79
C ALA A 58 17.88 20.33 -5.22
N GLY A 59 16.96 20.80 -4.48
CA GLY A 59 15.61 20.41 -4.27
C GLY A 59 15.59 19.83 -2.88
N ASP A 60 16.00 20.63 -1.86
CA ASP A 60 15.67 20.34 -0.48
C ASP A 60 14.17 20.04 -0.47
N PRO A 61 13.74 18.79 -0.24
CA PRO A 61 12.34 18.47 -0.21
C PRO A 61 11.58 19.37 0.75
N THR A 62 12.25 19.83 1.82
CA THR A 62 11.68 20.79 2.77
C THR A 62 11.39 22.14 2.12
N ASN A 63 12.24 22.63 1.23
CA ASN A 63 12.00 23.90 0.52
C ASN A 63 10.99 23.74 -0.63
N GLY A 64 10.91 22.57 -1.24
CA GLY A 64 10.00 22.34 -2.36
C GLY A 64 8.53 22.20 -1.96
N CYS A 65 8.23 21.88 -0.69
CA CYS A 65 6.88 21.69 -0.16
C CYS A 65 6.48 22.73 0.90
N ALA A 66 7.38 23.63 1.30
CA ALA A 66 7.16 24.55 2.43
C ALA A 66 5.89 25.42 2.33
N ASP A 67 5.50 25.81 1.13
CA ASP A 67 4.26 26.54 0.87
C ASP A 67 3.02 25.67 1.11
N LEU A 68 3.07 24.39 0.75
CA LEU A 68 1.99 23.41 0.96
C LEU A 68 1.92 22.97 2.43
N ASP A 69 3.08 22.76 3.07
CA ASP A 69 3.17 22.42 4.49
C ASP A 69 2.58 23.54 5.36
N ALA A 70 2.89 24.79 5.04
CA ALA A 70 2.33 25.94 5.73
C ALA A 70 0.78 25.94 5.68
N LEU A 71 0.20 25.43 4.59
CA LEU A 71 -1.25 25.39 4.38
C LEU A 71 -1.88 24.14 5.01
N TYR A 72 -1.27 22.96 4.84
CA TYR A 72 -1.94 21.67 5.06
C TYR A 72 -1.35 20.85 6.19
N LEU A 73 -0.03 20.95 6.47
CA LEU A 73 0.63 20.10 7.46
C LEU A 73 0.38 20.65 8.88
N PRO A 74 -0.19 19.85 9.80
CA PRO A 74 -0.25 20.21 11.21
C PRO A 74 1.13 20.10 11.87
N PRO A 75 1.31 20.60 13.09
CA PRO A 75 2.45 20.21 13.92
C PRO A 75 2.43 18.69 14.14
N GLU A 76 3.63 18.10 14.33
CA GLU A 76 3.74 16.69 14.67
C GLU A 76 2.88 16.35 15.91
N PRO A 77 2.07 15.29 15.86
CA PRO A 77 1.28 14.85 17.01
C PRO A 77 2.17 14.45 18.19
N THR A 78 1.61 14.43 19.38
CA THR A 78 2.28 13.97 20.59
C THR A 78 1.55 12.77 21.19
N LEU A 79 2.29 11.89 21.86
CA LEU A 79 1.68 10.80 22.62
C LEU A 79 0.85 11.37 23.77
N PRO A 80 -0.27 10.74 24.13
CA PRO A 80 -1.09 11.17 25.28
C PRO A 80 -0.34 10.98 26.60
N ALA A 81 -0.82 11.59 27.66
CA ALA A 81 -0.32 11.30 29.00
C ALA A 81 -0.58 9.83 29.37
N THR A 82 0.36 9.20 30.06
CA THR A 82 0.17 7.83 30.58
C THR A 82 -1.05 7.78 31.52
N PRO A 83 -1.94 6.81 31.37
CA PRO A 83 -3.09 6.65 32.26
C PRO A 83 -2.67 6.52 33.71
N THR A 84 -3.36 7.22 34.59
CA THR A 84 -3.14 7.14 36.06
C THR A 84 -3.94 6.00 36.69
N ASP A 85 -5.04 5.58 36.07
CA ASP A 85 -5.81 4.41 36.49
C ASP A 85 -5.06 3.14 36.04
N PRO A 86 -4.61 2.29 36.98
CA PRO A 86 -3.86 1.09 36.62
C PRO A 86 -4.69 0.07 35.83
N THR A 87 -6.02 0.14 35.87
CA THR A 87 -6.88 -0.73 35.04
C THR A 87 -6.88 -0.35 33.56
N CYS A 88 -6.34 0.80 33.22
CA CYS A 88 -6.16 1.29 31.86
C CYS A 88 -4.74 1.05 31.31
N VAL A 89 -3.86 0.43 32.13
CA VAL A 89 -2.52 0.00 31.73
C VAL A 89 -2.47 -1.52 31.79
N LEU A 90 -2.53 -2.16 30.63
CA LEU A 90 -2.56 -3.61 30.51
C LEU A 90 -1.13 -4.15 30.39
N GLN A 91 -0.84 -5.20 31.16
CA GLN A 91 0.45 -5.88 31.18
C GLN A 91 0.46 -7.02 30.16
N ALA A 92 1.53 -7.15 29.39
CA ALA A 92 1.69 -8.23 28.41
C ALA A 92 1.61 -9.61 29.07
N THR A 93 0.94 -10.53 28.41
CA THR A 93 0.65 -11.89 28.90
C THR A 93 1.42 -12.97 28.15
N HIS A 94 1.95 -12.63 26.96
CA HIS A 94 2.68 -13.55 26.08
C HIS A 94 4.12 -13.09 25.89
N GLN A 95 4.98 -14.06 25.58
CA GLN A 95 6.38 -13.82 25.24
C GLN A 95 6.66 -14.25 23.82
N THR A 96 7.34 -13.39 23.07
CA THR A 96 7.91 -13.72 21.76
C THR A 96 9.37 -13.28 21.70
N THR A 97 10.18 -13.99 20.92
CA THR A 97 11.60 -13.71 20.69
C THR A 97 11.88 -13.72 19.18
N ASP A 98 13.04 -13.27 18.77
CA ASP A 98 13.45 -13.29 17.35
C ASP A 98 13.44 -14.70 16.74
N SER A 99 13.68 -15.73 17.56
CA SER A 99 13.65 -17.13 17.16
C SER A 99 12.27 -17.79 17.28
N ASN A 100 11.37 -17.19 18.07
CA ASN A 100 10.00 -17.66 18.28
C ASN A 100 9.05 -16.45 18.27
N TRP A 101 8.84 -15.89 17.08
CA TRP A 101 7.97 -14.73 16.89
C TRP A 101 6.47 -15.05 16.93
N LEU A 102 6.09 -16.34 16.91
CA LEU A 102 4.70 -16.74 17.06
C LEU A 102 4.34 -16.78 18.55
N PRO A 103 3.29 -16.05 18.95
CA PRO A 103 2.78 -16.16 20.31
C PRO A 103 2.05 -17.49 20.53
N ASP A 104 1.93 -17.92 21.77
CA ASP A 104 0.98 -18.95 22.17
C ASP A 104 -0.44 -18.36 22.11
N GLU A 105 -1.32 -18.97 21.33
CA GLU A 105 -2.71 -18.54 21.12
C GLU A 105 -3.73 -19.38 21.93
N THR A 106 -3.28 -20.17 22.91
CA THR A 106 -4.18 -20.97 23.77
C THR A 106 -5.00 -20.09 24.71
N THR A 107 -4.50 -18.90 25.03
CA THR A 107 -5.20 -17.85 25.78
C THR A 107 -5.23 -16.55 24.99
N LEU A 108 -6.33 -15.80 25.06
CA LEU A 108 -6.50 -14.56 24.32
C LEU A 108 -6.79 -13.39 25.25
N ASP A 109 -6.19 -12.24 24.94
CA ASP A 109 -6.39 -10.98 25.67
C ASP A 109 -7.63 -10.20 25.21
N THR A 110 -8.41 -10.73 24.25
CA THR A 110 -9.54 -10.04 23.61
C THR A 110 -10.52 -9.42 24.60
N SER A 111 -10.92 -10.20 25.60
CA SER A 111 -11.89 -9.73 26.62
C SER A 111 -11.31 -8.62 27.49
N THR A 112 -10.06 -8.75 27.90
CA THR A 112 -9.35 -7.77 28.73
C THR A 112 -9.18 -6.45 27.98
N ILE A 113 -8.72 -6.51 26.72
CA ILE A 113 -8.52 -5.32 25.89
C ILE A 113 -9.85 -4.62 25.61
N ASN A 114 -10.90 -5.35 25.16
CA ASN A 114 -12.20 -4.75 24.88
C ASN A 114 -12.87 -4.17 26.14
N THR A 115 -12.68 -4.80 27.30
CA THR A 115 -13.19 -4.28 28.58
C THR A 115 -12.50 -2.96 28.96
N ALA A 116 -11.18 -2.87 28.79
CA ALA A 116 -10.45 -1.64 29.05
C ALA A 116 -10.86 -0.52 28.08
N LEU A 117 -10.95 -0.82 26.77
CA LEU A 117 -11.38 0.15 25.75
C LEU A 117 -12.80 0.68 25.95
N ALA A 118 -13.68 -0.10 26.59
CA ALA A 118 -15.03 0.34 26.94
C ALA A 118 -15.07 1.29 28.14
N LYS A 119 -14.01 1.32 28.98
CA LYS A 119 -13.98 2.08 30.24
C LYS A 119 -13.03 3.27 30.20
N CYS A 120 -11.90 3.13 29.52
CA CYS A 120 -10.76 4.03 29.62
C CYS A 120 -10.71 4.98 28.42
N PRO A 121 -10.45 6.26 28.61
CA PRO A 121 -10.20 7.17 27.48
C PRO A 121 -8.87 6.87 26.74
N VAL A 122 -7.91 6.29 27.47
CA VAL A 122 -6.63 5.81 26.93
C VAL A 122 -6.37 4.45 27.53
N VAL A 123 -6.15 3.44 26.69
CA VAL A 123 -5.68 2.10 27.08
C VAL A 123 -4.24 1.94 26.62
N LYS A 124 -3.34 1.70 27.56
CA LYS A 124 -1.91 1.52 27.27
C LYS A 124 -1.53 0.06 27.45
N LEU A 125 -0.96 -0.56 26.39
CA LEU A 125 -0.38 -1.90 26.42
C LEU A 125 1.11 -1.77 26.69
N VAL A 126 1.61 -2.45 27.75
CA VAL A 126 3.03 -2.38 28.16
C VAL A 126 3.63 -3.78 28.34
N THR A 127 4.95 -3.88 28.29
CA THR A 127 5.68 -5.10 28.62
C THR A 127 5.53 -5.47 30.11
N ASN A 128 5.73 -6.76 30.45
CA ASN A 128 5.69 -7.26 31.81
C ASN A 128 6.78 -8.32 32.03
N GLY A 129 7.91 -7.90 32.58
CA GLY A 129 9.08 -8.75 32.65
C GLY A 129 9.53 -9.17 31.24
N ASP A 130 9.60 -10.48 31.01
CA ASP A 130 9.93 -11.04 29.71
C ASP A 130 8.74 -11.09 28.74
N ASN A 131 7.53 -10.85 29.22
CA ASN A 131 6.35 -10.81 28.37
C ASN A 131 6.31 -9.49 27.59
N ASN A 132 6.17 -9.62 26.28
CA ASN A 132 6.24 -8.50 25.33
C ASN A 132 5.12 -8.52 24.26
N ALA A 133 4.12 -9.40 24.45
CA ALA A 133 3.08 -9.56 23.44
C ALA A 133 1.69 -9.73 24.06
N PHE A 134 0.69 -9.32 23.30
CA PHE A 134 -0.73 -9.59 23.48
C PHE A 134 -1.25 -10.36 22.27
N VAL A 135 -2.20 -11.27 22.47
CA VAL A 135 -2.86 -11.99 21.38
C VAL A 135 -4.36 -11.79 21.48
N SER A 136 -4.96 -11.34 20.40
CA SER A 136 -6.39 -10.99 20.44
C SER A 136 -7.14 -11.45 19.18
N GLY A 137 -8.39 -11.87 19.37
CA GLY A 137 -9.40 -11.84 18.33
C GLY A 137 -9.86 -10.40 18.05
N PRO A 138 -11.01 -10.20 17.38
CA PRO A 138 -11.49 -8.87 17.00
C PRO A 138 -11.61 -7.88 18.17
N ILE A 139 -11.05 -6.69 17.96
CA ILE A 139 -11.09 -5.55 18.89
C ILE A 139 -12.07 -4.51 18.38
N SER A 140 -12.85 -3.93 19.28
CA SER A 140 -13.82 -2.88 18.99
C SER A 140 -13.55 -1.67 19.88
N MET A 141 -13.31 -0.50 19.28
CA MET A 141 -13.06 0.74 20.00
C MET A 141 -13.92 1.90 19.46
N GLY A 142 -14.25 2.84 20.34
CA GLY A 142 -14.95 4.08 20.01
C GLY A 142 -13.99 5.28 19.97
N GLY A 143 -14.47 6.43 20.47
CA GLY A 143 -13.67 7.68 20.58
C GLY A 143 -12.63 7.65 21.70
N VAL A 144 -11.79 6.61 21.75
CA VAL A 144 -10.76 6.39 22.77
C VAL A 144 -9.41 6.17 22.12
N THR A 145 -8.34 6.17 22.91
CA THR A 145 -6.98 5.91 22.42
C THR A 145 -6.52 4.50 22.80
N LEU A 146 -6.05 3.73 21.81
CA LEU A 146 -5.25 2.53 21.99
C LEU A 146 -3.78 2.90 21.84
N TRP A 147 -2.99 2.76 22.91
CA TRP A 147 -1.55 3.04 22.92
C TRP A 147 -0.78 1.74 23.09
N ILE A 148 0.01 1.38 22.09
CA ILE A 148 0.89 0.22 22.13
C ILE A 148 2.31 0.73 22.37
N ASP A 149 2.86 0.42 23.53
CA ASP A 149 4.17 0.95 23.96
C ASP A 149 5.33 0.30 23.22
N ALA A 150 6.48 0.94 23.23
CA ALA A 150 7.70 0.40 22.63
C ALA A 150 8.02 -1.01 23.18
N GLY A 151 8.41 -1.92 22.28
CA GLY A 151 8.73 -3.31 22.62
C GLY A 151 7.51 -4.23 22.78
N VAL A 152 6.29 -3.71 22.62
CA VAL A 152 5.06 -4.51 22.67
C VAL A 152 4.57 -4.84 21.26
N THR A 153 4.18 -6.10 21.03
CA THR A 153 3.46 -6.51 19.83
C THR A 153 2.04 -6.98 20.18
N LEU A 154 1.05 -6.41 19.48
CA LEU A 154 -0.33 -6.87 19.50
C LEU A 154 -0.58 -7.76 18.28
N TYR A 155 -0.73 -9.07 18.49
CA TYR A 155 -0.98 -10.04 17.44
C TYR A 155 -2.47 -10.26 17.21
N ALA A 156 -2.88 -10.27 15.95
CA ALA A 156 -4.18 -10.79 15.54
C ALA A 156 -4.15 -12.32 15.62
N SER A 157 -5.08 -12.95 16.31
CA SER A 157 -5.15 -14.42 16.37
C SER A 157 -5.33 -15.02 14.96
N ARG A 158 -4.69 -16.15 14.72
CA ARG A 158 -4.78 -16.94 13.49
C ARG A 158 -5.97 -17.89 13.46
N ASP A 159 -6.83 -17.88 14.49
CA ASP A 159 -8.07 -18.66 14.51
C ASP A 159 -9.16 -17.96 13.68
N PRO A 160 -9.50 -18.45 12.47
CA PRO A 160 -10.46 -17.79 11.60
C PRO A 160 -11.87 -17.80 12.17
N SER A 161 -12.19 -18.69 13.10
CA SER A 161 -13.53 -18.77 13.72
C SER A 161 -13.88 -17.53 14.55
N LEU A 162 -12.88 -16.83 15.09
CA LEU A 162 -13.06 -15.59 15.86
C LEU A 162 -13.54 -14.43 14.98
N TYR A 163 -13.22 -14.47 13.69
CA TYR A 163 -13.57 -13.43 12.73
C TYR A 163 -14.91 -13.69 12.02
N SER A 164 -15.58 -14.80 12.32
CA SER A 164 -16.85 -15.13 11.71
C SER A 164 -17.90 -14.04 11.93
N THR A 165 -18.64 -13.70 10.86
CA THR A 165 -19.83 -12.84 10.90
C THR A 165 -21.10 -13.66 11.10
N GLN A 166 -21.02 -14.99 11.00
CA GLN A 166 -22.16 -15.88 11.16
C GLN A 166 -22.65 -15.96 12.60
N PRO A 167 -23.93 -16.27 12.84
CA PRO A 167 -24.45 -16.52 14.18
C PRO A 167 -23.68 -17.61 14.92
N ALA A 168 -23.58 -17.49 16.24
CA ALA A 168 -22.95 -18.50 17.08
C ALA A 168 -23.57 -19.89 16.84
N GLY A 169 -22.71 -20.90 16.66
CA GLY A 169 -23.11 -22.28 16.39
C GLY A 169 -23.33 -22.63 14.92
N THR A 170 -23.17 -21.67 13.99
CA THR A 170 -23.08 -21.96 12.55
C THR A 170 -21.61 -22.07 12.12
N PRO A 171 -21.28 -22.90 11.11
CA PRO A 171 -19.94 -22.92 10.56
C PRO A 171 -19.49 -21.51 10.10
N SER A 172 -18.25 -21.18 10.39
CA SER A 172 -17.66 -19.93 9.91
C SER A 172 -17.33 -20.02 8.43
N ASP A 173 -17.71 -18.99 7.67
CA ASP A 173 -17.27 -18.85 6.29
C ASP A 173 -15.90 -18.15 6.22
N CYS A 174 -15.49 -17.46 7.29
CA CYS A 174 -14.21 -16.77 7.37
C CYS A 174 -13.06 -17.76 7.38
N GLY A 175 -12.09 -17.56 6.51
CA GLY A 175 -10.92 -18.43 6.38
C GLY A 175 -11.17 -19.73 5.60
N GLN A 176 -12.31 -19.88 4.93
CA GLN A 176 -12.63 -21.07 4.14
C GLN A 176 -12.35 -20.86 2.66
N PRO A 177 -11.74 -21.86 1.96
CA PRO A 177 -11.61 -21.82 0.52
C PRO A 177 -12.97 -21.78 -0.19
N GLY A 178 -13.08 -20.98 -1.26
CA GLY A 178 -14.29 -20.90 -2.09
C GLY A 178 -15.38 -19.99 -1.55
N VAL A 179 -15.19 -19.34 -0.42
CA VAL A 179 -16.10 -18.32 0.10
C VAL A 179 -15.66 -16.95 -0.43
N ASN A 180 -16.50 -16.38 -1.26
CA ASN A 180 -16.25 -15.15 -1.99
C ASN A 180 -17.06 -13.97 -1.42
N ASP A 181 -17.04 -13.75 -0.12
CA ASP A 181 -17.75 -12.65 0.50
C ASP A 181 -16.78 -11.75 1.27
N SER A 182 -16.67 -10.49 0.83
CA SER A 182 -15.93 -9.46 1.55
C SER A 182 -16.50 -9.16 2.94
N ALA A 183 -17.74 -9.55 3.19
CA ALA A 183 -18.42 -9.46 4.48
C ALA A 183 -18.28 -10.72 5.35
N ALA A 184 -17.61 -11.77 4.86
CA ALA A 184 -17.48 -13.04 5.58
C ALA A 184 -16.66 -12.96 6.86
N CYS A 185 -15.71 -12.00 6.96
CA CYS A 185 -14.84 -11.83 8.12
C CYS A 185 -15.02 -10.48 8.78
N LYS A 186 -15.01 -10.47 10.12
CA LYS A 186 -14.83 -9.25 10.94
C LYS A 186 -13.39 -8.73 10.74
N ASN A 187 -13.22 -7.43 10.91
CA ASN A 187 -11.88 -6.84 10.93
C ASN A 187 -11.17 -7.15 12.27
N PHE A 188 -9.83 -7.04 12.29
CA PHE A 188 -9.10 -7.24 13.55
C PHE A 188 -9.37 -6.08 14.52
N ILE A 189 -9.14 -4.82 14.10
CA ILE A 189 -9.52 -3.65 14.88
C ILE A 189 -10.62 -2.89 14.12
N THR A 190 -11.77 -2.73 14.76
CA THR A 190 -12.84 -1.88 14.26
C THR A 190 -12.92 -0.62 15.11
N VAL A 191 -12.68 0.53 14.49
CA VAL A 191 -12.91 1.84 15.10
C VAL A 191 -14.34 2.24 14.76
N ASN A 192 -15.22 2.18 15.74
CA ASN A 192 -16.63 2.56 15.61
C ASN A 192 -16.79 4.08 15.57
N SER A 193 -18.01 4.54 15.27
CA SER A 193 -18.33 5.96 15.30
C SER A 193 -17.90 6.61 16.63
N GLY A 194 -17.26 7.78 16.55
CA GLY A 194 -16.78 8.53 17.70
C GLY A 194 -15.89 9.69 17.32
N ALA A 195 -15.70 10.59 18.28
CA ALA A 195 -14.84 11.76 18.10
C ALA A 195 -13.41 11.44 18.54
N SER A 196 -12.45 11.77 17.69
CA SER A 196 -11.01 11.72 17.95
C SER A 196 -10.48 10.38 18.50
N PRO A 197 -10.88 9.21 17.92
CA PRO A 197 -10.22 7.96 18.26
C PRO A 197 -8.77 7.98 17.82
N ALA A 198 -7.91 7.27 18.56
CA ALA A 198 -6.50 7.21 18.20
C ALA A 198 -5.89 5.82 18.38
N ILE A 199 -4.94 5.48 17.52
CA ILE A 199 -4.04 4.32 17.66
C ILE A 199 -2.62 4.88 17.62
N VAL A 200 -1.87 4.77 18.73
CA VAL A 200 -0.60 5.46 18.87
C VAL A 200 0.46 4.59 19.57
N GLY A 201 1.70 5.00 19.45
CA GLY A 201 2.83 4.42 20.19
C GLY A 201 3.93 3.90 19.29
N ASP A 202 4.97 3.33 19.89
CA ASP A 202 6.14 2.79 19.18
C ASP A 202 6.13 1.26 19.14
N GLY A 203 4.99 0.63 19.42
CA GLY A 203 4.80 -0.81 19.35
C GLY A 203 4.37 -1.28 17.97
N ILE A 204 4.03 -2.57 17.90
CA ILE A 204 3.69 -3.26 16.65
C ILE A 204 2.27 -3.83 16.74
N ILE A 205 1.53 -3.75 15.62
CA ILE A 205 0.33 -4.56 15.37
C ILE A 205 0.67 -5.52 14.24
N ASP A 206 0.63 -6.83 14.52
CA ASP A 206 0.94 -7.88 13.52
C ASP A 206 -0.31 -8.71 13.20
N GLY A 207 -0.73 -8.65 11.94
CA GLY A 207 -1.90 -9.38 11.44
C GLY A 207 -1.66 -10.86 11.16
N GLN A 208 -0.41 -11.34 11.25
CA GLN A 208 -0.01 -12.73 10.99
C GLN A 208 -0.49 -13.29 9.64
N GLY A 209 -0.70 -12.44 8.62
CA GLY A 209 -1.34 -12.77 7.34
C GLY A 209 -0.65 -13.87 6.53
N GLY A 210 0.67 -14.02 6.64
CA GLY A 210 1.47 -15.06 5.97
C GLY A 210 1.68 -16.32 6.79
N GLU A 211 1.26 -16.36 8.06
CA GLU A 211 1.38 -17.52 8.94
C GLU A 211 0.19 -18.48 8.76
N PRO A 212 0.40 -19.80 8.93
CA PRO A 212 -0.69 -20.78 8.83
C PRO A 212 -1.81 -20.50 9.82
N LEU A 213 -3.06 -20.59 9.36
CA LEU A 213 -4.24 -20.46 10.21
C LEU A 213 -4.33 -21.65 11.18
N ILE A 214 -4.90 -21.42 12.36
CA ILE A 214 -5.09 -22.50 13.34
C ILE A 214 -6.05 -23.55 12.76
N GLY A 215 -5.59 -24.81 12.75
CA GLY A 215 -6.34 -25.93 12.18
C GLY A 215 -6.23 -26.09 10.66
N HIS A 216 -5.40 -25.29 10.00
CA HIS A 216 -5.18 -25.33 8.56
C HIS A 216 -3.69 -25.35 8.22
N ASP A 217 -3.35 -25.80 7.00
CA ASP A 217 -2.01 -25.80 6.43
C ASP A 217 -1.75 -24.63 5.46
N TYR A 218 -2.67 -23.67 5.41
CA TYR A 218 -2.58 -22.45 4.60
C TYR A 218 -2.76 -21.18 5.45
N SER A 219 -2.23 -20.09 4.93
CA SER A 219 -2.33 -18.74 5.50
C SER A 219 -3.44 -17.90 4.82
N TRP A 220 -3.74 -16.73 5.38
CA TRP A 220 -4.61 -15.75 4.73
C TRP A 220 -4.12 -15.38 3.32
N TRP A 221 -2.81 -15.20 3.13
CA TRP A 221 -2.25 -14.84 1.82
C TRP A 221 -2.34 -15.97 0.80
N GLN A 222 -2.12 -17.22 1.23
CA GLN A 222 -2.30 -18.37 0.34
C GLN A 222 -3.76 -18.54 -0.07
N LEU A 223 -4.69 -18.32 0.85
CA LEU A 223 -6.11 -18.32 0.57
C LEU A 223 -6.47 -17.22 -0.45
N SER A 224 -5.98 -15.99 -0.26
CA SER A 224 -6.13 -14.89 -1.19
C SER A 224 -5.61 -15.21 -2.59
N SER A 225 -4.41 -15.76 -2.67
CA SER A 225 -3.78 -16.08 -3.95
C SER A 225 -4.54 -17.17 -4.72
N ALA A 226 -5.08 -18.18 -4.02
CA ALA A 226 -5.88 -19.23 -4.64
C ALA A 226 -7.25 -18.70 -5.15
N LEU A 227 -7.94 -17.88 -4.37
CA LEU A 227 -9.26 -17.33 -4.75
C LEU A 227 -9.16 -16.25 -5.81
N ALA A 228 -8.14 -15.42 -5.80
CA ALA A 228 -7.96 -14.38 -6.83
C ALA A 228 -7.81 -14.95 -8.24
N MET A 229 -7.36 -16.19 -8.36
CA MET A 229 -7.30 -16.89 -9.65
C MET A 229 -8.68 -17.41 -10.12
N ILE A 230 -9.66 -17.51 -9.22
CA ILE A 230 -10.97 -18.10 -9.52
C ILE A 230 -12.02 -17.00 -9.77
N ASP A 231 -12.14 -16.01 -8.88
CA ASP A 231 -13.18 -14.96 -9.07
C ASP A 231 -12.85 -13.59 -8.42
N GLY A 232 -11.64 -13.36 -7.97
CA GLY A 232 -11.09 -12.03 -7.67
C GLY A 232 -11.53 -11.38 -6.36
N SER A 233 -12.35 -12.00 -5.53
CA SER A 233 -12.81 -11.43 -4.26
C SER A 233 -12.35 -12.29 -3.07
N ILE A 234 -11.95 -11.63 -1.99
CA ILE A 234 -11.28 -12.27 -0.86
C ILE A 234 -11.86 -11.74 0.43
N GLY A 235 -12.47 -12.63 1.22
CA GLY A 235 -13.12 -12.33 2.49
C GLY A 235 -12.20 -12.22 3.71
N ASN A 236 -10.89 -12.00 3.53
CA ASN A 236 -9.93 -11.93 4.65
C ASN A 236 -10.17 -10.70 5.54
N PRO A 237 -9.81 -10.76 6.84
CA PRO A 237 -9.91 -9.61 7.75
C PRO A 237 -9.07 -8.42 7.30
N THR A 238 -9.61 -7.21 7.37
CA THR A 238 -8.82 -5.98 7.36
C THR A 238 -8.17 -5.79 8.73
N LEU A 239 -6.92 -5.31 8.78
CA LEU A 239 -6.23 -5.13 10.07
C LEU A 239 -6.90 -4.03 10.90
N ILE A 240 -7.09 -2.85 10.32
CA ILE A 240 -7.73 -1.71 11.00
C ILE A 240 -8.78 -1.11 10.07
N ASN A 241 -10.03 -1.11 10.50
CA ASN A 241 -11.14 -0.53 9.74
C ASN A 241 -11.88 0.53 10.54
N LEU A 242 -11.99 1.72 9.98
CA LEU A 242 -12.82 2.78 10.53
C LEU A 242 -14.25 2.66 9.97
N SER A 243 -15.22 2.64 10.87
CA SER A 243 -16.64 2.70 10.51
C SER A 243 -17.07 4.12 10.16
N SER A 244 -18.20 4.27 9.48
CA SER A 244 -18.79 5.59 9.23
C SER A 244 -19.10 6.33 10.55
N GLY A 245 -18.96 7.66 10.55
CA GLY A 245 -19.20 8.51 11.71
C GLY A 245 -18.00 8.69 12.65
N VAL A 246 -16.82 8.22 12.25
CA VAL A 246 -15.55 8.59 12.89
C VAL A 246 -15.19 10.02 12.49
N THR A 247 -14.73 10.84 13.46
CA THR A 247 -14.25 12.19 13.21
C THR A 247 -12.90 12.42 13.91
N GLY A 248 -11.95 13.07 13.22
CA GLY A 248 -10.67 13.46 13.81
C GLY A 248 -9.77 12.29 14.21
N PHE A 249 -9.74 11.21 13.41
CA PHE A 249 -8.91 10.03 13.69
C PHE A 249 -7.41 10.36 13.68
N LEU A 250 -6.67 9.78 14.63
CA LEU A 250 -5.21 9.88 14.70
C LEU A 250 -4.56 8.48 14.71
N MET A 251 -3.60 8.27 13.80
CA MET A 251 -2.65 7.16 13.87
C MET A 251 -1.24 7.75 13.94
N TYR A 252 -0.47 7.39 14.98
CA TYR A 252 0.81 8.05 15.22
C TYR A 252 1.89 7.08 15.69
N ARG A 253 3.00 6.98 14.92
CA ARG A 253 4.24 6.24 15.20
C ARG A 253 4.11 4.72 15.30
N ILE A 254 2.93 4.15 15.15
CA ILE A 254 2.72 2.70 15.22
C ILE A 254 3.35 1.96 14.04
N THR A 255 3.80 0.73 14.27
CA THR A 255 4.25 -0.18 13.21
C THR A 255 3.18 -1.23 12.92
N LEU A 256 2.88 -1.45 11.64
CA LEU A 256 1.91 -2.44 11.17
C LEU A 256 2.62 -3.51 10.35
N HIS A 257 2.40 -4.78 10.70
CA HIS A 257 2.98 -5.93 10.02
C HIS A 257 1.90 -6.88 9.49
N ASN A 258 2.18 -7.52 8.36
CA ASN A 258 1.58 -8.76 7.89
C ASN A 258 0.05 -8.78 7.94
N SER A 259 -0.60 -7.73 7.49
CA SER A 259 -2.06 -7.71 7.43
C SER A 259 -2.61 -8.87 6.59
N PRO A 260 -3.71 -9.53 6.99
CA PRO A 260 -4.39 -10.53 6.16
C PRO A 260 -4.95 -9.98 4.85
N LYS A 261 -5.31 -8.69 4.83
CA LYS A 261 -5.82 -7.93 3.68
C LYS A 261 -5.34 -6.48 3.82
N PHE A 262 -6.17 -5.48 3.60
CA PHE A 262 -5.83 -4.06 3.79
C PHE A 262 -5.33 -3.77 5.22
N HIS A 263 -4.29 -2.93 5.34
CA HIS A 263 -3.82 -2.54 6.68
C HIS A 263 -4.78 -1.54 7.31
N VAL A 264 -5.08 -0.43 6.65
CA VAL A 264 -5.89 0.64 7.25
C VAL A 264 -6.92 1.17 6.26
N LYS A 265 -8.20 0.93 6.52
CA LYS A 265 -9.29 1.59 5.80
C LYS A 265 -9.78 2.80 6.60
N ILE A 266 -9.70 3.97 6.00
CA ILE A 266 -10.04 5.23 6.67
C ILE A 266 -11.34 5.79 6.14
N THR A 267 -12.31 5.96 7.04
CA THR A 267 -13.54 6.73 6.83
C THR A 267 -13.67 7.74 7.96
N SER A 268 -13.08 8.91 7.78
CA SER A 268 -13.07 9.95 8.81
C SER A 268 -13.22 11.32 8.20
N THR A 269 -13.92 12.19 8.91
CA THR A 269 -14.22 13.56 8.50
C THR A 269 -13.95 14.53 9.65
N PRO A 270 -13.91 15.85 9.41
CA PRO A 270 -13.92 16.83 10.49
C PRO A 270 -15.14 16.67 11.40
N ALA A 271 -15.02 17.11 12.64
CA ALA A 271 -16.18 17.36 13.49
C ALA A 271 -17.13 18.36 12.78
N GLY A 272 -18.39 17.96 12.60
CA GLY A 272 -19.36 18.70 11.77
C GLY A 272 -19.56 18.09 10.36
N GLY A 273 -18.83 17.02 10.02
CA GLY A 273 -19.04 16.23 8.82
C GLY A 273 -18.38 16.78 7.55
N VAL A 274 -18.81 16.28 6.41
CA VAL A 274 -18.18 16.53 5.10
C VAL A 274 -18.21 17.97 4.61
N THR A 275 -19.11 18.80 5.13
CA THR A 275 -19.24 20.22 4.79
C THR A 275 -18.45 21.14 5.73
N ALA A 276 -17.82 20.61 6.78
CA ALA A 276 -17.00 21.40 7.68
C ALA A 276 -15.73 21.89 6.99
N ALA A 277 -15.22 23.04 7.42
CA ALA A 277 -13.99 23.59 6.88
C ALA A 277 -12.79 22.67 7.15
N CYS A 278 -12.00 22.43 6.10
CA CYS A 278 -10.75 21.69 6.24
C CYS A 278 -9.67 22.58 6.83
N THR A 279 -9.08 22.10 7.92
CA THR A 279 -7.93 22.75 8.55
C THR A 279 -6.92 21.70 8.98
N LYS A 280 -5.76 21.66 8.33
CA LYS A 280 -4.57 20.88 8.74
C LYS A 280 -4.88 19.49 9.34
N GLY A 281 -5.54 18.63 8.59
CA GLY A 281 -5.80 17.24 9.00
C GLY A 281 -6.89 17.07 10.07
N ASN A 282 -7.80 18.02 10.22
CA ASN A 282 -8.89 17.91 11.20
C ASN A 282 -9.90 16.79 10.91
N GLY A 283 -9.83 16.14 9.74
CA GLY A 283 -10.58 14.92 9.44
C GLY A 283 -9.86 13.67 9.93
N PHE A 284 -8.59 13.54 9.61
CA PHE A 284 -7.72 12.47 10.13
C PHE A 284 -6.24 12.80 9.91
N ILE A 285 -5.39 12.19 10.73
CA ILE A 285 -3.93 12.28 10.61
C ILE A 285 -3.34 10.87 10.73
N VAL A 286 -2.47 10.49 9.78
CA VAL A 286 -1.59 9.32 9.88
C VAL A 286 -0.17 9.83 9.77
N TRP A 287 0.60 9.72 10.85
CA TRP A 287 1.91 10.36 10.97
C TRP A 287 2.97 9.44 11.52
N GLY A 288 4.09 9.29 10.81
CA GLY A 288 5.23 8.52 11.27
C GLY A 288 4.97 7.02 11.42
N VAL A 289 3.98 6.50 10.69
CA VAL A 289 3.60 5.09 10.71
C VAL A 289 4.54 4.29 9.82
N THR A 290 4.98 3.13 10.31
CA THR A 290 5.71 2.15 9.51
C THR A 290 4.79 0.99 9.13
N ILE A 291 4.72 0.66 7.85
CA ILE A 291 4.02 -0.55 7.36
C ILE A 291 5.05 -1.42 6.64
N LEU A 292 5.19 -2.67 7.09
CA LEU A 292 6.12 -3.63 6.51
C LEU A 292 5.45 -4.99 6.33
N THR A 293 5.15 -5.33 5.09
CA THR A 293 4.49 -6.59 4.70
C THR A 293 5.05 -7.11 3.37
N PRO A 294 5.68 -8.30 3.38
CA PRO A 294 5.95 -9.15 4.55
C PRO A 294 7.04 -8.56 5.46
N SER A 295 6.95 -8.80 6.77
CA SER A 295 7.98 -8.40 7.73
C SER A 295 9.11 -9.44 7.89
N ARG A 296 8.95 -10.63 7.32
CA ARG A 296 9.90 -11.76 7.37
C ARG A 296 10.03 -12.42 6.01
N TRP A 297 11.14 -13.11 5.76
CA TRP A 297 11.34 -13.86 4.52
C TRP A 297 10.59 -15.19 4.49
N LEU A 298 10.50 -15.87 5.64
CA LEU A 298 9.86 -17.18 5.78
C LEU A 298 8.82 -17.13 6.89
N ASN A 299 7.73 -17.89 6.71
CA ASN A 299 6.78 -18.16 7.77
C ASN A 299 7.28 -19.29 8.71
N SER A 300 6.51 -19.62 9.73
CA SER A 300 6.83 -20.65 10.72
C SER A 300 6.98 -22.06 10.14
N GLN A 301 6.46 -22.32 8.94
CA GLN A 301 6.63 -23.58 8.21
C GLN A 301 7.85 -23.56 7.27
N GLY A 302 8.60 -22.45 7.22
CA GLY A 302 9.73 -22.29 6.30
C GLY A 302 9.32 -21.99 4.85
N LEU A 303 8.08 -21.57 4.61
CA LEU A 303 7.61 -21.17 3.30
C LEU A 303 7.91 -19.69 3.05
N LEU A 304 8.30 -19.37 1.81
CA LEU A 304 8.64 -18.01 1.41
C LEU A 304 7.45 -17.07 1.58
N MET A 305 7.69 -15.97 2.28
CA MET A 305 6.79 -14.82 2.37
C MET A 305 7.30 -13.75 1.39
N SER A 306 6.51 -13.42 0.39
CA SER A 306 6.89 -12.41 -0.61
C SER A 306 5.77 -11.39 -0.81
N PRO A 307 6.09 -10.18 -1.27
CA PRO A 307 5.08 -9.18 -1.62
C PRO A 307 4.05 -9.70 -2.63
N HIS A 308 4.50 -10.52 -3.59
CA HIS A 308 3.61 -11.13 -4.59
C HIS A 308 2.54 -12.06 -3.98
N LEU A 309 2.85 -12.74 -2.87
CA LEU A 309 1.89 -13.59 -2.15
C LEU A 309 0.97 -12.78 -1.23
N SER A 310 1.40 -11.64 -0.74
CA SER A 310 0.64 -10.77 0.16
C SER A 310 -0.30 -9.82 -0.61
N ARG A 311 -1.16 -10.38 -1.47
CA ARG A 311 -2.09 -9.62 -2.32
C ARG A 311 -3.13 -8.88 -1.50
N ASN A 312 -3.55 -7.71 -2.00
CA ASN A 312 -4.51 -6.82 -1.35
C ASN A 312 -4.09 -6.39 0.06
N THR A 313 -2.78 -6.33 0.32
CA THR A 313 -2.26 -5.76 1.55
C THR A 313 -1.96 -4.26 1.39
N ASP A 314 -2.92 -3.54 0.79
CA ASP A 314 -2.84 -2.10 0.65
C ASP A 314 -2.51 -1.45 2.00
N GLY A 315 -1.67 -0.42 2.01
CA GLY A 315 -1.22 0.21 3.24
C GLY A 315 -2.30 1.09 3.87
N ILE A 316 -2.69 2.17 3.20
CA ILE A 316 -3.66 3.12 3.74
C ILE A 316 -4.68 3.50 2.66
N ASP A 317 -5.97 3.21 2.93
CA ASP A 317 -7.08 3.36 2.00
C ASP A 317 -8.13 4.38 2.50
N PRO A 318 -7.96 5.68 2.26
CA PRO A 318 -9.02 6.65 2.53
C PRO A 318 -10.19 6.49 1.55
N GLY A 319 -11.43 6.49 2.07
CA GLY A 319 -12.65 6.51 1.28
C GLY A 319 -13.16 5.15 0.81
N GLU A 320 -12.59 4.04 1.28
CA GLU A 320 -12.96 2.68 0.87
C GLU A 320 -14.38 2.29 1.30
N THR A 321 -14.77 2.53 2.54
CA THR A 321 -16.07 2.09 3.10
C THR A 321 -17.07 3.21 3.31
N SER A 322 -16.64 4.45 3.38
CA SER A 322 -17.46 5.66 3.48
C SER A 322 -16.63 6.89 3.14
N PHE A 323 -17.22 8.07 3.20
CA PHE A 323 -16.57 9.33 2.87
C PHE A 323 -15.37 9.62 3.78
N ALA A 324 -14.25 10.11 3.19
CA ALA A 324 -13.08 10.56 3.92
C ALA A 324 -12.66 11.95 3.45
N SER A 325 -12.34 12.85 4.38
CA SER A 325 -11.94 14.21 4.01
C SER A 325 -11.01 14.86 5.01
N CYS A 326 -10.33 15.91 4.53
CA CYS A 326 -9.48 16.77 5.38
C CYS A 326 -8.39 15.96 6.09
N GLY A 327 -7.77 15.04 5.35
CA GLY A 327 -6.78 14.11 5.86
C GLY A 327 -5.34 14.56 5.61
N VAL A 328 -4.45 14.15 6.51
CA VAL A 328 -3.00 14.28 6.35
C VAL A 328 -2.35 12.91 6.54
N LEU A 329 -1.55 12.50 5.58
CA LEU A 329 -0.75 11.28 5.58
C LEU A 329 0.71 11.70 5.45
N ALA A 330 1.46 11.77 6.57
CA ALA A 330 2.78 12.39 6.56
C ALA A 330 3.84 11.57 7.29
N HIS A 331 5.09 11.61 6.78
CA HIS A 331 6.26 10.96 7.37
C HIS A 331 6.12 9.45 7.55
N ASN A 332 5.32 8.79 6.71
CA ASN A 332 5.11 7.35 6.79
C ASN A 332 6.13 6.59 5.92
N THR A 333 6.49 5.39 6.37
CA THR A 333 7.35 4.47 5.65
C THR A 333 6.55 3.21 5.35
N ILE A 334 6.35 2.87 4.06
CA ILE A 334 5.39 1.84 3.67
C ILE A 334 6.03 0.88 2.66
N SER A 335 6.00 -0.42 2.98
CA SER A 335 6.29 -1.53 2.06
C SER A 335 5.18 -2.57 2.18
N THR A 336 4.55 -2.93 1.06
CA THR A 336 3.36 -3.79 1.03
C THR A 336 3.39 -4.75 -0.16
N GLY A 337 2.40 -5.61 -0.27
CA GLY A 337 2.19 -6.45 -1.45
C GLY A 337 1.15 -5.88 -2.42
N ASP A 338 0.67 -4.64 -2.19
CA ASP A 338 -0.28 -3.94 -3.05
C ASP A 338 -0.05 -2.42 -2.97
N ASP A 339 -1.05 -1.57 -3.20
CA ASP A 339 -0.92 -0.11 -3.16
C ASP A 339 -0.40 0.38 -1.79
N HIS A 340 0.57 1.31 -1.77
CA HIS A 340 1.05 1.87 -0.50
C HIS A 340 0.03 2.80 0.13
N ILE A 341 -0.48 3.75 -0.65
CA ILE A 341 -1.64 4.57 -0.32
C ILE A 341 -2.58 4.51 -1.51
N ALA A 342 -3.84 4.11 -1.28
CA ALA A 342 -4.85 4.07 -2.31
C ALA A 342 -6.05 4.96 -1.95
N ILE A 343 -6.16 6.11 -2.60
CA ILE A 343 -7.30 7.01 -2.44
C ILE A 343 -8.51 6.37 -3.12
N LYS A 344 -9.37 5.77 -2.32
CA LYS A 344 -10.55 5.04 -2.79
C LYS A 344 -11.76 5.98 -2.87
N GLY A 345 -12.01 6.53 -4.05
CA GLY A 345 -13.12 7.43 -4.30
C GLY A 345 -14.50 6.75 -4.36
N GLY A 346 -14.65 5.54 -3.83
CA GLY A 346 -15.91 4.79 -3.88
C GLY A 346 -17.06 5.49 -3.18
N HIS A 347 -16.83 6.10 -2.03
CA HIS A 347 -17.83 6.88 -1.30
C HIS A 347 -17.53 8.38 -1.29
N GLY A 348 -16.48 8.80 -1.98
CA GLY A 348 -16.02 10.17 -2.07
C GLY A 348 -14.85 10.47 -1.14
N VAL A 349 -13.86 11.18 -1.69
CA VAL A 349 -12.69 11.67 -0.95
C VAL A 349 -12.43 13.11 -1.32
N SER A 350 -12.12 13.95 -0.32
CA SER A 350 -11.75 15.32 -0.61
C SER A 350 -10.69 15.89 0.34
N ASN A 351 -9.85 16.78 -0.21
CA ASN A 351 -8.88 17.56 0.55
C ASN A 351 -7.93 16.70 1.39
N ILE A 352 -7.17 15.86 0.71
CA ILE A 352 -6.13 15.00 1.32
C ILE A 352 -4.76 15.57 0.99
N TYR A 353 -3.90 15.68 2.00
CA TYR A 353 -2.49 16.03 1.86
C TYR A 353 -1.61 14.82 2.22
N VAL A 354 -0.77 14.40 1.28
CA VAL A 354 0.18 13.30 1.42
C VAL A 354 1.57 13.89 1.30
N ALA A 355 2.37 13.87 2.37
CA ALA A 355 3.67 14.55 2.36
C ALA A 355 4.76 13.80 3.09
N HIS A 356 6.00 13.91 2.63
CA HIS A 356 7.20 13.37 3.30
C HIS A 356 7.10 11.87 3.56
N ASN A 357 6.58 11.11 2.59
CA ASN A 357 6.42 9.68 2.72
C ASN A 357 7.49 8.91 1.91
N HIS A 358 7.83 7.72 2.41
CA HIS A 358 8.81 6.84 1.80
C HIS A 358 8.20 5.48 1.51
N PHE A 359 8.13 5.10 0.24
CA PHE A 359 7.57 3.83 -0.22
C PHE A 359 8.67 2.90 -0.68
N GLY A 360 8.60 1.65 -0.23
CA GLY A 360 9.45 0.57 -0.69
C GLY A 360 8.73 -0.32 -1.70
N THR A 361 8.76 -1.64 -1.45
CA THR A 361 8.05 -2.61 -2.28
C THR A 361 6.55 -2.39 -2.26
N GLY A 362 5.88 -2.43 -3.43
CA GLY A 362 4.42 -2.30 -3.57
C GLY A 362 3.98 -1.64 -4.86
N HIS A 363 2.70 -1.26 -4.96
CA HIS A 363 2.10 -0.75 -6.19
C HIS A 363 2.02 0.79 -6.29
N GLY A 364 2.78 1.53 -5.48
CA GLY A 364 2.93 2.99 -5.57
C GLY A 364 1.80 3.80 -4.92
N MET A 365 1.75 5.08 -5.29
CA MET A 365 0.71 6.02 -4.87
C MET A 365 -0.46 5.95 -5.84
N SER A 366 -1.61 5.47 -5.37
CA SER A 366 -2.76 5.18 -6.22
C SER A 366 -3.98 6.03 -5.91
N ILE A 367 -4.72 6.38 -6.95
CA ILE A 367 -6.11 6.83 -6.89
C ILE A 367 -6.95 5.76 -7.57
N GLY A 368 -7.97 5.26 -6.90
CA GLY A 368 -8.87 4.22 -7.41
C GLY A 368 -8.42 2.79 -7.03
N SER A 369 -8.97 1.79 -7.69
CA SER A 369 -9.81 1.78 -8.90
C SER A 369 -11.26 2.26 -8.69
N GLU A 370 -11.79 2.22 -7.47
CA GLU A 370 -13.11 2.72 -7.11
C GLU A 370 -13.11 4.26 -7.09
N THR A 371 -13.79 4.92 -8.06
CA THR A 371 -13.86 6.38 -8.12
C THR A 371 -15.29 6.92 -8.28
N TYR A 372 -16.31 6.06 -8.16
CA TYR A 372 -17.71 6.42 -8.44
C TYR A 372 -18.29 7.50 -7.50
N GLY A 373 -17.79 7.65 -6.28
CA GLY A 373 -18.15 8.73 -5.37
C GLY A 373 -17.33 10.01 -5.53
N GLY A 374 -16.29 9.95 -6.34
CA GLY A 374 -15.42 11.08 -6.68
C GLY A 374 -14.19 11.23 -5.78
N VAL A 375 -13.16 11.85 -6.35
CA VAL A 375 -11.96 12.32 -5.65
C VAL A 375 -11.74 13.78 -6.03
N ASN A 376 -11.65 14.66 -5.04
CA ASN A 376 -11.45 16.09 -5.31
C ASN A 376 -10.45 16.70 -4.31
N GLY A 377 -9.35 17.23 -4.81
CA GLY A 377 -8.35 17.89 -3.97
C GLY A 377 -7.43 16.92 -3.26
N LEU A 378 -6.60 16.21 -4.01
CA LEU A 378 -5.45 15.48 -3.51
C LEU A 378 -4.17 16.24 -3.83
N THR A 379 -3.35 16.50 -2.82
CA THR A 379 -2.00 17.04 -3.00
C THR A 379 -0.98 16.09 -2.42
N VAL A 380 -0.04 15.66 -3.25
CA VAL A 380 1.11 14.83 -2.86
C VAL A 380 2.37 15.65 -3.02
N CYS A 381 3.20 15.74 -1.98
CA CYS A 381 4.47 16.46 -2.02
C CYS A 381 5.56 15.72 -1.24
N ASP A 382 6.76 15.67 -1.78
CA ASP A 382 7.92 15.00 -1.20
C ASP A 382 7.64 13.52 -0.91
N LEU A 383 7.61 12.74 -2.00
CA LEU A 383 7.40 11.30 -1.97
C LEU A 383 8.59 10.60 -2.62
N THR A 384 9.13 9.58 -1.96
CA THR A 384 10.07 8.63 -2.59
C THR A 384 9.41 7.27 -2.77
N ILE A 385 9.63 6.64 -3.94
CA ILE A 385 9.19 5.27 -4.25
C ILE A 385 10.42 4.49 -4.72
N ASP A 386 10.85 3.52 -3.92
CA ASP A 386 12.09 2.81 -4.10
C ASP A 386 11.89 1.32 -4.38
N ALA A 387 11.81 0.95 -5.65
CA ALA A 387 11.71 -0.45 -6.07
C ALA A 387 13.00 -1.25 -5.79
N ASP A 388 14.13 -0.58 -5.62
CA ASP A 388 15.43 -1.22 -5.30
C ASP A 388 15.54 -1.64 -3.82
N SER A 389 14.58 -1.26 -2.99
CA SER A 389 14.48 -1.73 -1.59
C SER A 389 14.17 -3.24 -1.46
N ARG A 390 14.13 -3.97 -2.59
CA ARG A 390 13.87 -5.42 -2.65
C ARG A 390 14.83 -6.23 -1.79
N PRO A 391 14.35 -7.20 -1.01
CA PRO A 391 15.22 -8.17 -0.38
C PRO A 391 16.02 -8.96 -1.42
N VAL A 392 17.32 -9.09 -1.20
CA VAL A 392 18.21 -9.86 -2.08
C VAL A 392 17.69 -11.30 -2.20
N GLY A 393 17.46 -11.77 -3.44
CA GLY A 393 16.99 -13.14 -3.72
C GLY A 393 15.47 -13.30 -3.81
N GLN A 394 14.67 -12.26 -3.55
CA GLN A 394 13.26 -12.27 -3.88
C GLN A 394 13.09 -11.72 -5.31
N GLY A 395 12.85 -12.63 -6.26
CA GLY A 395 12.52 -12.24 -7.63
C GLY A 395 11.27 -11.36 -7.62
N ALA A 396 11.41 -10.11 -8.02
CA ALA A 396 10.26 -9.27 -8.30
C ALA A 396 9.55 -9.81 -9.54
N SER A 397 8.25 -9.98 -9.50
CA SER A 397 7.48 -10.11 -10.72
C SER A 397 7.49 -8.77 -11.46
N PRO A 398 7.65 -8.76 -12.79
CA PRO A 398 7.38 -7.57 -13.58
C PRO A 398 5.95 -7.11 -13.27
N GLY A 399 5.77 -5.88 -12.79
CA GLY A 399 4.45 -5.34 -12.41
C GLY A 399 4.25 -5.04 -10.93
N ASP A 400 5.13 -5.53 -10.06
CA ASP A 400 5.01 -5.33 -8.61
C ASP A 400 5.51 -3.94 -8.15
N PHE A 401 6.07 -3.12 -9.06
CA PHE A 401 6.62 -1.81 -8.75
C PHE A 401 6.03 -0.74 -9.64
N ASN A 402 5.13 0.03 -9.09
CA ASN A 402 4.54 1.16 -9.78
C ASN A 402 4.83 2.47 -9.02
N GLY A 403 4.90 3.54 -9.77
CA GLY A 403 5.04 4.90 -9.25
C GLY A 403 3.70 5.53 -8.90
N ILE A 404 3.24 6.44 -9.74
CA ILE A 404 1.98 7.16 -9.55
C ILE A 404 0.89 6.52 -10.43
N ARG A 405 -0.27 6.24 -9.84
CA ARG A 405 -1.38 5.59 -10.55
C ARG A 405 -2.69 6.35 -10.35
N VAL A 406 -3.36 6.70 -11.45
CA VAL A 406 -4.76 7.16 -11.46
C VAL A 406 -5.54 6.18 -12.33
N LYS A 407 -6.27 5.27 -11.69
CA LYS A 407 -6.83 4.09 -12.36
C LYS A 407 -8.32 3.94 -12.04
N SER A 408 -9.11 3.62 -13.05
CA SER A 408 -10.53 3.23 -12.91
C SER A 408 -11.00 2.48 -14.16
N ASP A 409 -12.25 2.04 -14.15
CA ASP A 409 -12.92 1.43 -15.31
C ASP A 409 -14.42 1.74 -15.27
N ALA A 410 -15.15 1.36 -16.33
CA ALA A 410 -16.56 1.68 -16.49
C ALA A 410 -17.49 0.98 -15.46
N SER A 411 -17.00 0.04 -14.67
CA SER A 411 -17.77 -0.60 -13.59
C SER A 411 -17.76 0.21 -12.28
N ARG A 412 -16.78 1.12 -12.12
CA ARG A 412 -16.52 1.84 -10.87
C ARG A 412 -15.99 3.26 -11.04
N GLY A 413 -16.10 3.83 -12.23
CA GLY A 413 -15.61 5.16 -12.59
C GLY A 413 -16.44 6.31 -12.02
N GLY A 414 -15.82 7.48 -11.98
CA GLY A 414 -16.37 8.74 -11.53
C GLY A 414 -15.40 9.89 -11.77
N LEU A 415 -15.66 11.04 -11.15
CA LEU A 415 -14.83 12.22 -11.29
C LEU A 415 -13.61 12.15 -10.37
N VAL A 416 -12.42 12.30 -10.95
CA VAL A 416 -11.17 12.60 -10.23
C VAL A 416 -10.72 13.99 -10.68
N ASP A 417 -10.61 14.94 -9.77
CA ASP A 417 -10.32 16.33 -10.09
C ASP A 417 -9.41 17.00 -9.04
N ASN A 418 -8.67 18.05 -9.45
CA ASN A 418 -7.77 18.81 -8.59
C ASN A 418 -6.72 17.92 -7.89
N VAL A 419 -5.93 17.20 -8.69
CA VAL A 419 -4.87 16.32 -8.19
C VAL A 419 -3.51 16.91 -8.52
N VAL A 420 -2.66 17.04 -7.51
CA VAL A 420 -1.31 17.58 -7.64
C VAL A 420 -0.30 16.59 -7.09
N PHE A 421 0.68 16.22 -7.91
CA PHE A 421 1.90 15.55 -7.51
C PHE A 421 3.08 16.49 -7.69
N ARG A 422 3.85 16.68 -6.62
CA ARG A 422 4.99 17.60 -6.62
C ARG A 422 6.17 16.99 -5.86
N ASN A 423 7.36 17.11 -6.41
CA ASN A 423 8.60 16.60 -5.82
C ASN A 423 8.50 15.09 -5.52
N VAL A 424 8.36 14.28 -6.56
CA VAL A 424 8.32 12.82 -6.43
C VAL A 424 9.55 12.21 -7.06
N CYS A 425 10.28 11.44 -6.27
CA CYS A 425 11.41 10.64 -6.69
C CYS A 425 11.03 9.16 -6.74
N MET A 426 11.31 8.53 -7.86
CA MET A 426 11.11 7.10 -8.04
C MET A 426 12.42 6.43 -8.45
N ARG A 427 12.62 5.17 -8.11
CA ARG A 427 13.78 4.39 -8.52
C ARG A 427 13.34 3.01 -9.00
N ASP A 428 13.70 2.69 -10.25
CA ASP A 428 13.48 1.38 -10.88
C ASP A 428 12.02 0.90 -10.84
N VAL A 429 11.04 1.82 -11.00
CA VAL A 429 9.63 1.46 -11.12
C VAL A 429 9.27 1.07 -12.55
N ASN A 430 8.35 0.12 -12.73
CA ASN A 430 7.94 -0.33 -14.05
C ASN A 430 7.02 0.67 -14.77
N ASN A 431 6.10 1.28 -14.03
CA ASN A 431 5.19 2.30 -14.53
C ASN A 431 5.39 3.58 -13.72
N ALA A 432 6.15 4.52 -14.24
CA ALA A 432 6.42 5.79 -13.58
C ALA A 432 5.13 6.59 -13.34
N ILE A 433 4.31 6.74 -14.39
CA ILE A 433 2.99 7.38 -14.32
C ILE A 433 2.00 6.54 -15.10
N LEU A 434 0.94 6.09 -14.46
CA LEU A 434 -0.18 5.37 -15.07
C LEU A 434 -1.48 6.15 -14.85
N ILE A 435 -2.02 6.74 -15.91
CA ILE A 435 -3.38 7.28 -15.95
C ILE A 435 -4.18 6.35 -16.86
N SER A 436 -5.13 5.57 -16.31
CA SER A 436 -5.88 4.58 -17.06
C SER A 436 -7.36 4.57 -16.67
N THR A 437 -8.22 4.81 -17.64
CA THR A 437 -9.68 4.75 -17.54
C THR A 437 -10.24 3.38 -17.93
N ALA A 438 -9.38 2.45 -18.35
CA ALA A 438 -9.69 1.08 -18.72
C ALA A 438 -8.84 0.08 -17.91
N TYR A 439 -8.71 0.33 -16.59
CA TYR A 439 -7.82 -0.42 -15.69
C TYR A 439 -8.11 -1.93 -15.71
N ASN A 440 -9.39 -2.32 -15.72
CA ASN A 440 -9.76 -3.70 -15.97
C ASN A 440 -10.68 -3.78 -17.20
N PRO A 441 -10.12 -4.11 -18.38
CA PRO A 441 -10.88 -4.12 -19.62
C PRO A 441 -11.95 -5.21 -19.69
N LEU A 442 -11.94 -6.19 -18.78
CA LEU A 442 -12.95 -7.24 -18.67
C LEU A 442 -14.22 -6.76 -17.95
N PHE A 443 -14.13 -5.66 -17.20
CA PHE A 443 -15.28 -5.09 -16.51
C PHE A 443 -15.98 -4.06 -17.40
N SER A 444 -17.28 -4.23 -17.53
CA SER A 444 -18.15 -3.32 -18.27
C SER A 444 -19.14 -2.66 -17.31
N GLY A 445 -19.57 -1.45 -17.65
CA GLY A 445 -20.52 -0.70 -16.84
C GLY A 445 -20.88 0.64 -17.48
N THR A 446 -21.59 1.46 -16.73
CA THR A 446 -22.06 2.80 -17.16
C THR A 446 -21.45 3.93 -16.33
N LEU A 447 -20.56 3.60 -15.39
CA LEU A 447 -19.85 4.57 -14.58
C LEU A 447 -18.59 5.02 -15.34
N ILE A 448 -18.66 6.19 -15.95
CA ILE A 448 -17.59 6.69 -16.83
C ILE A 448 -16.46 7.30 -15.98
N PRO A 449 -15.23 6.78 -16.06
CA PRO A 449 -14.07 7.45 -15.48
C PRO A 449 -13.86 8.82 -16.14
N ASN A 450 -13.70 9.86 -15.33
CA ASN A 450 -13.53 11.22 -15.80
C ASN A 450 -12.42 11.89 -14.99
N PHE A 451 -11.21 11.93 -15.56
CA PHE A 451 -10.03 12.43 -14.88
C PHE A 451 -9.69 13.83 -15.37
N LYS A 452 -9.68 14.81 -14.46
CA LYS A 452 -9.49 16.23 -14.75
C LYS A 452 -8.43 16.84 -13.86
N SER A 453 -7.84 17.95 -14.34
CA SER A 453 -6.95 18.80 -13.57
C SER A 453 -5.88 18.02 -12.81
N LEU A 454 -5.13 17.17 -13.55
CA LEU A 454 -4.03 16.39 -13.02
C LEU A 454 -2.72 17.14 -13.27
N SER A 455 -1.94 17.41 -12.22
CA SER A 455 -0.69 18.15 -12.30
C SER A 455 0.47 17.34 -11.73
N PHE A 456 1.53 17.20 -12.51
CA PHE A 456 2.77 16.52 -12.15
C PHE A 456 3.93 17.51 -12.30
N ARG A 457 4.58 17.84 -11.19
CA ARG A 457 5.66 18.81 -11.17
C ARG A 457 6.86 18.31 -10.39
N ASN A 458 8.06 18.44 -10.96
CA ASN A 458 9.31 17.96 -10.39
C ASN A 458 9.20 16.45 -10.08
N ILE A 459 9.02 15.64 -11.10
CA ILE A 459 8.96 14.17 -10.99
C ILE A 459 10.20 13.59 -11.65
N HIS A 460 10.90 12.68 -10.98
CA HIS A 460 12.05 12.00 -11.56
C HIS A 460 12.00 10.50 -11.24
N ASP A 461 11.93 9.68 -12.27
CA ASP A 461 12.14 8.24 -12.19
C ASP A 461 13.56 7.91 -12.60
N VAL A 462 14.38 7.56 -11.63
CA VAL A 462 15.80 7.22 -11.81
C VAL A 462 15.92 5.74 -12.15
N THR A 463 16.50 5.44 -13.29
CA THR A 463 16.74 4.05 -13.71
C THR A 463 18.17 3.64 -13.42
N CYS A 464 18.36 2.57 -12.63
CA CYS A 464 19.66 1.98 -12.35
C CYS A 464 20.15 1.05 -13.48
N LEU A 465 21.44 0.76 -13.53
CA LEU A 465 22.02 -0.11 -14.55
C LEU A 465 21.36 -1.51 -14.52
N GLY A 466 20.74 -1.90 -15.63
CA GLY A 466 20.10 -3.20 -15.83
C GLY A 466 18.63 -3.28 -15.44
N ALA A 467 18.03 -2.21 -14.92
CA ALA A 467 16.59 -2.13 -14.72
C ALA A 467 15.82 -1.84 -16.02
N GLN A 468 14.53 -2.17 -16.04
CA GLN A 468 13.66 -1.75 -17.14
C GLN A 468 13.40 -0.25 -17.04
N ALA A 469 13.31 0.40 -18.20
CA ALA A 469 12.88 1.79 -18.27
C ALA A 469 11.43 1.92 -17.79
N GLY A 470 11.12 2.97 -17.04
CA GLY A 470 9.76 3.29 -16.64
C GLY A 470 8.86 3.56 -17.85
N VAL A 471 7.57 3.24 -17.73
CA VAL A 471 6.56 3.50 -18.75
C VAL A 471 5.65 4.64 -18.27
N VAL A 472 5.17 5.44 -19.20
CA VAL A 472 4.20 6.51 -18.96
C VAL A 472 2.94 6.24 -19.78
N THR A 473 1.80 6.07 -19.10
CA THR A 473 0.49 5.88 -19.72
C THR A 473 -0.44 7.03 -19.38
N LEU A 474 -1.04 7.67 -20.40
CA LEU A 474 -1.87 8.87 -20.26
C LEU A 474 -3.20 8.68 -21.01
N ASN A 475 -4.04 7.73 -20.56
CA ASN A 475 -5.23 7.29 -21.27
C ASN A 475 -6.52 7.83 -20.66
N GLY A 476 -7.27 8.60 -21.44
CA GLY A 476 -8.65 8.97 -21.20
C GLY A 476 -9.63 7.89 -21.64
N TYR A 477 -10.91 8.10 -21.39
CA TYR A 477 -11.95 7.11 -21.70
C TYR A 477 -12.42 7.16 -23.15
N SER A 478 -12.62 8.36 -23.68
CA SER A 478 -13.10 8.59 -25.05
C SER A 478 -12.97 10.06 -25.43
N VAL A 479 -13.29 10.38 -26.70
CA VAL A 479 -13.35 11.76 -27.19
C VAL A 479 -14.28 12.66 -26.36
N LEU A 480 -15.37 12.09 -25.80
CA LEU A 480 -16.32 12.83 -24.96
C LEU A 480 -15.87 12.95 -23.50
N TYR A 481 -15.01 12.06 -23.08
CA TYR A 481 -14.45 11.99 -21.72
C TYR A 481 -12.93 11.86 -21.77
N PRO A 482 -12.23 12.86 -22.34
CA PRO A 482 -10.77 12.85 -22.38
C PRO A 482 -10.21 13.05 -20.95
N ALA A 483 -9.08 12.42 -20.68
CA ALA A 483 -8.32 12.77 -19.48
C ALA A 483 -7.66 14.15 -19.65
N GLY A 484 -7.69 14.97 -18.62
CA GLY A 484 -6.98 16.25 -18.62
C GLY A 484 -7.81 17.51 -18.39
N PRO A 485 -7.14 18.67 -18.29
CA PRO A 485 -5.72 18.82 -18.62
C PRO A 485 -4.81 18.02 -17.70
N ILE A 486 -3.86 17.31 -18.31
CA ILE A 486 -2.74 16.68 -17.64
C ILE A 486 -1.54 17.60 -17.82
N THR A 487 -1.09 18.24 -16.75
CA THR A 487 0.07 19.13 -16.79
C THR A 487 1.33 18.39 -16.35
N LEU A 488 2.35 18.38 -17.20
CA LEU A 488 3.66 17.79 -16.94
C LEU A 488 4.69 18.94 -16.93
N ASP A 489 5.30 19.22 -15.77
CA ASP A 489 6.24 20.32 -15.57
C ASP A 489 7.49 19.80 -14.86
N ASN A 490 8.62 19.72 -15.53
CA ASN A 490 9.85 19.11 -15.05
C ASN A 490 9.64 17.62 -14.67
N VAL A 491 9.26 16.81 -15.66
CA VAL A 491 9.00 15.39 -15.51
C VAL A 491 10.05 14.59 -16.33
N ILE A 492 10.89 13.87 -15.63
CA ILE A 492 11.99 13.11 -16.21
C ILE A 492 11.81 11.62 -15.89
N VAL A 493 11.85 10.79 -16.90
CA VAL A 493 11.89 9.33 -16.78
C VAL A 493 13.15 8.85 -17.48
N ASP A 494 14.11 8.34 -16.72
CA ASP A 494 15.38 7.90 -17.27
C ASP A 494 15.20 6.69 -18.19
N ASN A 495 15.98 6.65 -19.29
CA ASN A 495 15.97 5.54 -20.25
C ASN A 495 14.60 5.20 -20.87
N ILE A 496 13.63 6.12 -20.83
CA ILE A 496 12.34 5.91 -21.48
C ILE A 496 12.57 5.70 -22.99
N GLY A 497 12.12 4.54 -23.50
CA GLY A 497 12.28 4.21 -24.91
C GLY A 497 11.22 4.90 -25.80
N PRO A 498 11.37 4.83 -27.12
CA PRO A 498 10.42 5.45 -28.06
C PRO A 498 9.00 4.87 -27.97
N THR A 499 8.83 3.69 -27.38
CA THR A 499 7.52 3.04 -27.12
C THR A 499 7.15 3.08 -25.64
N GLY A 500 7.90 3.81 -24.82
CA GLY A 500 7.66 3.91 -23.36
C GLY A 500 6.53 4.88 -23.00
N VAL A 501 5.95 5.61 -23.98
CA VAL A 501 4.82 6.51 -23.76
C VAL A 501 3.61 6.00 -24.54
N GLU A 502 2.51 5.82 -23.85
CA GLU A 502 1.20 5.48 -24.40
C GLU A 502 0.22 6.60 -24.02
N ALA A 503 -0.52 7.13 -25.00
CA ALA A 503 -1.51 8.16 -24.77
C ALA A 503 -2.71 7.98 -25.70
N GLU A 504 -3.92 8.08 -25.15
CA GLU A 504 -5.17 8.04 -25.91
C GLU A 504 -6.21 8.97 -25.26
N PHE A 505 -7.02 9.64 -26.07
CA PHE A 505 -8.12 10.49 -25.60
C PHE A 505 -7.70 11.43 -24.46
N SER A 506 -6.62 12.20 -24.64
CA SER A 506 -6.08 13.02 -23.56
C SER A 506 -5.67 14.42 -24.02
N ASN A 507 -5.81 15.37 -23.09
CA ASN A 507 -5.36 16.74 -23.26
C ASN A 507 -4.15 17.00 -22.35
N ILE A 508 -2.99 17.17 -22.91
CA ILE A 508 -1.71 17.23 -22.21
C ILE A 508 -1.07 18.59 -22.40
N VAL A 509 -0.56 19.18 -21.31
CA VAL A 509 0.22 20.41 -21.31
C VAL A 509 1.62 20.07 -20.80
N THR A 510 2.66 20.40 -21.57
CA THR A 510 4.05 20.16 -21.17
C THR A 510 4.80 21.46 -20.95
N GLY A 511 5.60 21.52 -19.90
CA GLY A 511 6.42 22.69 -19.54
C GLY A 511 5.81 23.58 -18.44
N PRO A 512 6.49 24.66 -18.03
CA PRO A 512 7.74 25.18 -18.61
C PRO A 512 9.00 24.36 -18.32
N GLY A 513 9.06 23.54 -17.26
CA GLY A 513 10.21 22.68 -17.01
C GLY A 513 10.32 21.54 -18.04
N PRO A 514 11.50 20.93 -18.20
CA PRO A 514 11.73 19.92 -19.20
C PRO A 514 10.90 18.65 -18.96
N VAL A 515 10.39 18.07 -20.06
CA VAL A 515 9.74 16.75 -20.08
C VAL A 515 10.48 15.95 -21.15
N ASN A 516 11.32 14.99 -20.73
CA ASN A 516 12.27 14.32 -21.64
C ASN A 516 11.62 13.41 -22.68
N PHE A 517 10.34 13.10 -22.53
CA PHE A 517 9.53 12.31 -23.47
C PHE A 517 8.45 13.13 -24.20
N SER A 518 8.45 14.46 -24.08
CA SER A 518 7.39 15.31 -24.68
C SER A 518 7.24 15.12 -26.18
N GLY A 519 8.34 14.87 -26.91
CA GLY A 519 8.34 14.64 -28.35
C GLY A 519 7.81 13.28 -28.80
N THR A 520 7.58 12.35 -27.88
CA THR A 520 7.04 11.00 -28.16
C THR A 520 5.57 10.86 -27.78
N ILE A 521 4.96 11.89 -27.15
CA ILE A 521 3.55 11.86 -26.77
C ILE A 521 2.70 11.96 -28.04
N ALA A 522 2.10 10.86 -28.44
CA ALA A 522 1.22 10.78 -29.59
C ALA A 522 0.22 9.62 -29.41
N GLY A 523 -0.93 9.73 -30.03
CA GLY A 523 -1.94 8.67 -30.01
C GLY A 523 -3.29 9.13 -30.54
N GLN A 524 -4.30 8.28 -30.41
CA GLN A 524 -5.64 8.58 -30.90
C GLN A 524 -6.28 9.70 -30.04
N ASP A 525 -6.74 10.76 -30.71
CA ASP A 525 -7.42 11.89 -30.06
C ASP A 525 -6.64 12.52 -28.89
N VAL A 526 -5.32 12.62 -29.08
CA VAL A 526 -4.39 13.25 -28.13
C VAL A 526 -4.11 14.68 -28.57
N THR A 527 -4.27 15.64 -27.66
CA THR A 527 -3.87 17.02 -27.86
C THR A 527 -2.70 17.36 -26.95
N VAL A 528 -1.57 17.80 -27.50
CA VAL A 528 -0.41 18.25 -26.73
C VAL A 528 -0.22 19.76 -26.93
N THR A 529 -0.26 20.52 -25.84
CA THR A 529 0.11 21.93 -25.82
C THR A 529 1.48 22.05 -25.15
N GLN A 530 2.49 22.42 -25.91
CA GLN A 530 3.83 22.64 -25.38
C GLN A 530 4.04 24.12 -25.02
N LEU A 531 4.34 24.38 -23.76
CA LEU A 531 4.77 25.70 -23.32
C LEU A 531 6.25 25.94 -23.66
N PRO A 532 6.71 27.20 -23.75
CA PRO A 532 8.14 27.47 -23.91
C PRO A 532 8.95 26.81 -22.80
N VAL A 533 9.94 26.02 -23.20
CA VAL A 533 10.75 25.25 -22.26
C VAL A 533 11.79 26.15 -21.60
N ASP A 534 11.82 26.15 -20.28
CA ASP A 534 12.89 26.76 -19.50
C ASP A 534 13.98 25.72 -19.20
N ASN A 535 15.03 25.73 -20.00
CA ASN A 535 16.17 24.82 -19.86
C ASN A 535 17.05 25.13 -18.63
N SER A 536 16.78 26.16 -17.86
CA SER A 536 17.46 26.43 -16.59
C SER A 536 16.92 25.59 -15.43
N VAL A 537 15.75 24.98 -15.60
CA VAL A 537 15.15 24.10 -14.61
C VAL A 537 15.84 22.73 -14.69
N ALA A 538 16.57 22.37 -13.65
CA ALA A 538 17.21 21.05 -13.54
C ALA A 538 16.20 19.97 -13.08
N PRO A 539 16.40 18.70 -13.45
CA PRO A 539 15.70 17.59 -12.82
C PRO A 539 15.86 17.62 -11.29
N ILE A 540 14.83 17.19 -10.58
CA ILE A 540 14.94 17.01 -9.11
C ILE A 540 16.03 15.99 -8.80
N ASN A 541 16.90 16.30 -7.83
CA ASN A 541 17.89 15.36 -7.34
C ASN A 541 17.25 14.40 -6.33
N CYS A 542 17.27 13.11 -6.63
CA CYS A 542 16.62 12.08 -5.86
C CYS A 542 17.55 11.46 -4.82
N VAL A 543 17.13 11.48 -3.56
CA VAL A 543 17.78 10.79 -2.45
C VAL A 543 16.79 9.81 -1.84
N PHE A 544 17.21 8.55 -1.71
CA PHE A 544 16.36 7.49 -1.20
C PHE A 544 16.82 7.09 0.20
N PRO A 545 15.96 7.17 1.23
CA PRO A 545 16.32 6.72 2.57
C PRO A 545 16.45 5.20 2.62
N THR A 546 17.22 4.68 3.57
CA THR A 546 17.21 3.24 3.86
C THR A 546 15.88 2.87 4.49
N LEU A 547 15.16 1.95 3.86
CA LEU A 547 13.85 1.49 4.32
C LEU A 547 13.98 0.24 5.20
N PRO A 548 13.05 -0.01 6.14
CA PRO A 548 12.94 -1.28 6.83
C PRO A 548 12.80 -2.44 5.84
N ALA A 549 13.50 -3.53 6.10
CA ALA A 549 13.47 -4.72 5.26
C ALA A 549 12.95 -5.93 6.04
N PRO A 550 12.33 -6.92 5.36
CA PRO A 550 11.93 -8.17 5.98
C PRO A 550 13.10 -8.86 6.68
N GLN A 551 12.84 -9.47 7.82
CA GLN A 551 13.87 -10.15 8.60
C GLN A 551 14.23 -11.50 7.96
N PRO A 552 15.53 -11.80 7.75
CA PRO A 552 15.97 -13.10 7.28
C PRO A 552 15.75 -14.18 8.35
N PRO A 553 15.72 -15.47 7.98
CA PRO A 553 15.69 -16.56 8.94
C PRO A 553 16.87 -16.48 9.91
N ALA A 554 16.65 -16.91 11.16
CA ALA A 554 17.71 -16.99 12.16
C ALA A 554 18.89 -17.86 11.65
N GLY A 555 20.12 -17.32 11.71
CA GLY A 555 21.31 -18.01 11.23
C GLY A 555 21.68 -17.77 9.76
N TRP A 556 20.92 -17.00 9.01
CA TRP A 556 21.34 -16.51 7.69
C TRP A 556 22.37 -15.38 7.88
N LEU A 557 23.59 -15.63 7.45
CA LEU A 557 24.60 -14.58 7.33
C LEU A 557 24.19 -13.62 6.20
N ARG A 558 24.16 -12.34 6.50
CA ARG A 558 23.98 -11.26 5.50
C ARG A 558 25.16 -11.21 4.54
#